data_e98f38c45e1c43967afa735e1baad29b
#
_entry.id   e98f38c45e1c43967afa735e1baad29b
#
_cell.length_a   1.000
_cell.length_b   1.000
_cell.length_c   1.000
_cell.angle_alpha   90.00
_cell.angle_beta   90.00
_cell.angle_gamma   90.00
#
_symmetry.space_group_name_H-M   'P 1'
#
loop_
_entity.id
_entity.type
_entity.pdbx_description
1 polymer ?
#
loop_
_entity_poly.entity_id
_entity_poly.type
_entity_poly.pdbx_seq_one_letter_code
_entity_poly.pdbx_strand_id
1 'polypeptide(L)'
;MSDWHINVKPVDRCRILAVNADLGFVVLPVGFVHGIFNGLTFYVPGKTAGAKPMVLRVFATRNSVAAAQVVDGDVRTLSPGSEAVMDLQQTNK
;
A
#
# COMPACT_ATOMS: atom_id res chain seq x y z
N MET A 1 -5.39 26.63 18.40
CA MET A 1 -5.99 26.08 17.76
C MET A 1 -5.58 24.76 17.55
N SER A 2 -6.13 24.11 17.21
CA SER A 2 -5.79 22.80 17.06
C SER A 2 -5.32 22.49 15.72
N ASP A 3 -4.59 23.37 15.18
CA ASP A 3 -4.13 23.16 13.87
C ASP A 3 -3.16 22.02 13.76
N TRP A 4 -2.67 21.56 14.87
CA TRP A 4 -1.70 20.48 14.82
C TRP A 4 -2.24 19.25 14.12
N HIS A 5 -3.52 19.01 14.20
CA HIS A 5 -4.02 17.82 13.57
C HIS A 5 -4.16 17.96 12.08
N ILE A 6 -4.06 19.14 11.57
CA ILE A 6 -4.13 19.32 10.15
C ILE A 6 -2.91 18.79 9.47
N ASN A 7 -1.83 18.69 10.20
CA ASN A 7 -0.61 18.19 9.61
C ASN A 7 -0.60 16.69 9.51
N VAL A 8 -1.57 16.01 10.09
CA VAL A 8 -1.61 14.59 10.03
C VAL A 8 -2.46 14.20 8.85
N LYS A 9 -1.88 14.13 7.69
CA LYS A 9 -2.60 13.75 6.51
C LYS A 9 -2.49 12.27 6.33
N PRO A 10 -3.55 11.59 5.97
CA PRO A 10 -3.45 10.18 5.65
C PRO A 10 -2.52 10.02 4.45
N VAL A 11 -1.73 8.97 4.48
CA VAL A 11 -0.88 8.65 3.37
C VAL A 11 -1.73 7.92 2.35
N ASP A 12 -1.92 8.50 1.18
CA ASP A 12 -2.79 7.89 0.18
C ASP A 12 -1.99 7.19 -0.92
N ARG A 13 -0.67 7.31 -0.93
CA ARG A 13 0.17 6.61 -1.90
C ARG A 13 1.58 6.48 -1.35
N CYS A 14 2.29 5.51 -1.84
CA CYS A 14 3.67 5.31 -1.44
C CYS A 14 4.38 4.50 -2.52
N ARG A 15 5.69 4.38 -2.42
CA ARG A 15 6.46 3.57 -3.35
C ARG A 15 6.88 2.30 -2.66
N ILE A 16 6.82 1.19 -3.36
CA ILE A 16 7.17 -0.10 -2.82
C ILE A 16 8.67 -0.10 -2.49
N LEU A 17 9.01 -0.52 -1.27
CA LEU A 17 10.39 -0.60 -0.85
C LEU A 17 11.05 -1.88 -1.31
N ALA A 18 10.37 -2.98 -1.24
CA ALA A 18 10.94 -4.27 -1.57
C ALA A 18 9.85 -5.22 -2.06
N VAL A 19 10.23 -6.18 -2.88
CA VAL A 19 9.31 -7.17 -3.42
C VAL A 19 9.87 -8.55 -3.12
N ASN A 20 9.04 -9.42 -2.57
CA ASN A 20 9.41 -10.81 -2.38
C ASN A 20 8.56 -11.65 -3.31
N ALA A 21 9.10 -11.96 -4.48
CA ALA A 21 8.34 -12.68 -5.48
C ALA A 21 8.09 -14.13 -5.09
N ASP A 22 8.96 -14.71 -4.29
CA ASP A 22 8.79 -16.09 -3.89
C ASP A 22 7.60 -16.26 -2.97
N LEU A 23 7.37 -15.32 -2.10
CA LEU A 23 6.29 -15.41 -1.13
C LEU A 23 5.09 -14.56 -1.54
N GLY A 24 5.21 -13.78 -2.58
CA GLY A 24 4.07 -13.02 -3.10
C GLY A 24 3.68 -11.80 -2.29
N PHE A 25 4.66 -11.13 -1.65
CA PHE A 25 4.33 -9.93 -0.89
C PHE A 25 5.31 -8.81 -1.18
N VAL A 26 4.94 -7.62 -0.78
CA VAL A 26 5.78 -6.42 -0.93
C VAL A 26 5.88 -5.73 0.41
N VAL A 27 6.91 -4.90 0.56
CA VAL A 27 7.10 -4.08 1.76
C VAL A 27 6.85 -2.63 1.37
N LEU A 28 6.02 -1.97 2.16
CA LEU A 28 5.65 -0.59 1.92
C LEU A 28 6.26 0.31 2.99
N PRO A 29 6.69 1.53 2.64
CA PRO A 29 7.33 2.44 3.59
C PRO A 29 6.32 3.24 4.40
N VAL A 30 5.22 2.62 4.78
CA VAL A 30 4.19 3.25 5.59
C VAL A 30 3.73 2.24 6.61
N GLY A 31 3.34 2.69 7.78
CA GLY A 31 2.94 1.78 8.82
C GLY A 31 1.98 2.41 9.79
N PHE A 32 1.98 1.91 11.03
CA PHE A 32 1.08 2.36 12.04
C PHE A 32 1.05 3.85 12.18
N VAL A 33 2.19 4.54 12.19
CA VAL A 33 2.23 5.99 12.39
C VAL A 33 1.60 6.74 11.24
N HIS A 34 1.33 6.07 10.13
CA HIS A 34 0.68 6.70 8.97
C HIS A 34 -0.78 6.27 8.85
N GLY A 35 -1.31 5.59 9.87
CA GLY A 35 -2.71 5.15 9.83
C GLY A 35 -2.93 3.84 9.09
N ILE A 36 -1.87 3.08 8.84
CA ILE A 36 -1.98 1.82 8.13
C ILE A 36 -2.33 0.71 9.12
N PHE A 37 -3.22 -0.17 8.73
CA PHE A 37 -3.61 -1.30 9.56
C PHE A 37 -3.79 -2.54 8.71
N ASN A 38 -3.81 -3.69 9.36
CA ASN A 38 -3.95 -4.95 8.65
C ASN A 38 -5.32 -5.01 7.97
N GLY A 39 -5.35 -5.50 6.77
CA GLY A 39 -6.58 -5.55 5.99
C GLY A 39 -6.76 -4.38 5.04
N LEU A 40 -5.93 -3.34 5.17
CA LEU A 40 -6.03 -2.21 4.27
C LEU A 40 -5.63 -2.60 2.87
N THR A 41 -6.27 -2.06 1.88
CA THR A 41 -6.02 -2.40 0.49
C THR A 41 -5.32 -1.27 -0.24
N PHE A 42 -4.31 -1.64 -1.04
CA PHE A 42 -3.64 -0.71 -1.92
C PHE A 42 -3.78 -1.23 -3.34
N TYR A 43 -3.69 -0.32 -4.31
CA TYR A 43 -3.71 -0.68 -5.72
C TYR A 43 -2.41 -0.22 -6.37
N VAL A 44 -1.90 -1.04 -7.27
CA VAL A 44 -0.80 -0.61 -8.12
C VAL A 44 -1.40 -0.40 -9.51
N PRO A 45 -1.40 0.83 -10.03
CA PRO A 45 -2.02 1.09 -11.33
C PRO A 45 -1.36 0.29 -12.44
N GLY A 46 -2.13 -0.09 -13.41
CA GLY A 46 -1.59 -0.79 -14.57
C GLY A 46 -0.67 0.11 -15.36
N LYS A 47 0.33 -0.48 -16.01
CA LYS A 47 1.32 0.31 -16.72
C LYS A 47 0.81 0.84 -18.03
N THR A 48 -0.22 0.24 -18.59
CA THR A 48 -0.75 0.69 -19.86
C THR A 48 -2.22 1.01 -19.69
N ALA A 49 -2.76 1.81 -20.60
CA ALA A 49 -4.16 2.15 -20.56
C ALA A 49 -4.99 0.88 -20.70
N GLY A 50 -5.98 0.72 -19.86
CA GLY A 50 -6.83 -0.45 -19.88
C GLY A 50 -6.29 -1.63 -19.11
N ALA A 51 -5.07 -1.57 -18.58
CA ALA A 51 -4.56 -2.66 -17.76
C ALA A 51 -5.21 -2.63 -16.40
N LYS A 52 -5.50 -3.80 -15.86
CA LYS A 52 -6.12 -3.89 -14.55
C LYS A 52 -5.11 -3.54 -13.48
N PRO A 53 -5.51 -2.81 -12.46
CA PRO A 53 -4.60 -2.55 -11.35
C PRO A 53 -4.37 -3.82 -10.54
N MET A 54 -3.21 -3.92 -9.93
CA MET A 54 -2.95 -5.01 -9.00
C MET A 54 -3.51 -4.63 -7.64
N VAL A 55 -3.96 -5.61 -6.90
CA VAL A 55 -4.55 -5.38 -5.58
C VAL A 55 -3.63 -5.96 -4.52
N LEU A 56 -3.27 -5.15 -3.54
CA LEU A 56 -2.43 -5.55 -2.43
C LEU A 56 -3.23 -5.40 -1.14
N ARG A 57 -3.05 -6.34 -0.22
CA ARG A 57 -3.71 -6.24 1.08
C ARG A 57 -2.67 -6.33 2.18
N VAL A 58 -2.68 -5.39 3.09
CA VAL A 58 -1.74 -5.35 4.20
C VAL A 58 -2.05 -6.49 5.17
N PHE A 59 -1.03 -7.28 5.51
CA PHE A 59 -1.22 -8.37 6.45
C PHE A 59 -0.32 -8.24 7.67
N ALA A 60 0.63 -7.34 7.66
CA ALA A 60 1.49 -7.10 8.82
C ALA A 60 1.88 -5.63 8.83
N THR A 61 1.80 -5.02 9.98
CA THR A 61 2.07 -3.59 10.12
C THR A 61 3.05 -3.36 11.26
N ARG A 62 4.05 -2.55 11.01
CA ARG A 62 4.98 -2.08 12.03
C ARG A 62 4.83 -0.55 12.12
N ASN A 63 5.67 0.08 12.92
CA ASN A 63 5.55 1.52 13.14
C ASN A 63 5.62 2.30 11.83
N SER A 64 6.57 2.01 11.00
CA SER A 64 6.78 2.81 9.79
C SER A 64 6.88 1.97 8.53
N VAL A 65 6.64 0.68 8.58
CA VAL A 65 6.63 -0.16 7.40
C VAL A 65 5.47 -1.14 7.51
N ALA A 66 5.06 -1.67 6.39
CA ALA A 66 4.00 -2.67 6.34
C ALA A 66 4.30 -3.68 5.25
N ALA A 67 3.80 -4.87 5.42
CA ALA A 67 3.90 -5.90 4.39
C ALA A 67 2.52 -6.14 3.82
N ALA A 68 2.42 -6.21 2.51
CA ALA A 68 1.16 -6.41 1.83
C ALA A 68 1.27 -7.57 0.85
N GLN A 69 0.25 -8.40 0.84
CA GLN A 69 0.22 -9.55 -0.04
C GLN A 69 -0.45 -9.17 -1.35
N VAL A 70 0.03 -9.71 -2.44
CA VAL A 70 -0.62 -9.50 -3.73
C VAL A 70 -1.86 -10.39 -3.77
N VAL A 71 -3.02 -9.77 -3.81
CA VAL A 71 -4.28 -10.47 -3.82
C VAL A 71 -4.74 -10.72 -5.26
N ASP A 72 -4.47 -9.76 -6.14
CA ASP A 72 -4.86 -9.88 -7.52
C ASP A 72 -3.74 -9.31 -8.38
N GLY A 73 -3.20 -10.10 -9.27
CA GLY A 73 -2.11 -9.69 -10.14
C GLY A 73 -0.89 -10.57 -9.94
N ASP A 74 0.20 -10.22 -10.62
CA ASP A 74 1.43 -11.00 -10.58
C ASP A 74 2.51 -10.19 -9.89
N VAL A 75 2.97 -10.65 -8.73
CA VAL A 75 3.98 -9.97 -7.94
C VAL A 75 5.27 -9.80 -8.73
N ARG A 76 5.53 -10.67 -9.70
CA ARG A 76 6.78 -10.57 -10.46
C ARG A 76 6.81 -9.39 -11.42
N THR A 77 5.66 -8.76 -11.64
CA THR A 77 5.64 -7.56 -12.47
C THR A 77 5.91 -6.30 -11.63
N LEU A 78 6.03 -6.44 -10.32
CA LEU A 78 6.33 -5.31 -9.46
C LEU A 78 7.81 -5.20 -9.22
N SER A 79 8.26 -4.01 -8.92
CA SER A 79 9.65 -3.77 -8.56
C SER A 79 9.71 -2.69 -7.51
N PRO A 80 10.82 -2.62 -6.77
CA PRO A 80 10.98 -1.53 -5.81
C PRO A 80 10.88 -0.20 -6.54
N GLY A 81 10.17 0.73 -5.95
CA GLY A 81 9.92 2.02 -6.57
C GLY A 81 8.58 2.12 -7.28
N SER A 82 7.87 1.01 -7.48
CA SER A 82 6.54 1.05 -8.06
C SER A 82 5.59 1.79 -7.11
N GLU A 83 4.68 2.54 -7.65
CA GLU A 83 3.75 3.30 -6.84
C GLU A 83 2.56 2.46 -6.42
N ALA A 84 2.19 2.52 -5.17
CA ALA A 84 0.99 1.87 -4.65
C ALA A 84 0.07 2.95 -4.09
N VAL A 85 -1.19 2.88 -4.42
CA VAL A 85 -2.18 3.89 -4.03
C VAL A 85 -3.19 3.26 -3.10
N MET A 86 -3.43 3.90 -1.97
CA MET A 86 -4.39 3.41 -1.01
C MET A 86 -5.80 3.53 -1.57
N ASP A 87 -6.62 2.52 -1.31
CA ASP A 87 -8.02 2.59 -1.67
C ASP A 87 -8.72 3.48 -0.66
N LEU A 88 -9.03 4.69 -1.06
CA LEU A 88 -9.62 5.66 -0.15
C LEU A 88 -11.08 5.38 0.12
N GLN A 89 -11.68 4.41 -0.53
CA GLN A 89 -13.04 4.08 -0.25
C GLN A 89 -13.18 3.05 0.84
N GLN A 90 -12.11 2.50 1.35
CA GLN A 90 -12.19 1.59 2.46
C GLN A 90 -12.38 2.37 3.71
N THR A 91 -13.55 2.32 4.29
CA THR A 91 -13.77 3.01 5.52
C THR A 91 -14.01 1.98 6.56
N ASN A 92 -13.78 2.35 7.75
CA ASN A 92 -13.99 1.50 8.78
C ASN A 92 -15.30 1.43 9.18
N LYS A 93 -16.10 2.10 8.93
CA LYS A 93 -17.37 2.10 9.36
C LYS A 93 -17.71 1.17 10.17
#